data_e958e849b2a7488c97bf2cd87cefe8fa
#
_entry.id   e958e849b2a7488c97bf2cd87cefe8fa
#
_cell.length_a   1.000
_cell.length_b   1.000
_cell.length_c   1.000
_cell.angle_alpha   90.00
_cell.angle_beta   90.00
_cell.angle_gamma   90.00
#
_symmetry.space_group_name_H-M   'P 1'
#
loop_
_entity.id
_entity.type
_entity.pdbx_description
1 polymer ?
#
loop_
_entity_poly.entity_id
_entity_poly.type
_entity_poly.pdbx_seq_one_letter_code
_entity_poly.pdbx_strand_id
1 'polypeptide(L)'
;KESGTIYESFADMMSPEDAKRYLDFLENGSREGLTGAELAGVEKADALLVSRKVGYEDVWDLRNAGDVLETSYGKSREIIQCNTKDAAADELAKRIGGQSRSAFADDPIQREFDVISDQYIAQAKPPLKCVNKTVRTQMKATFEAAKKYERKVYYQFEGIPSQEVLDKLYEHSERYGVEVIIDTEPLGILN
;
A
#
# COMPACT_ATOMS: atom_id res chain seq x y z
N LYS A 1 -3.03 -3.31 -18.89
CA LYS A 1 -3.92 -4.48 -19.08
C LYS A 1 -3.32 -5.83 -18.66
N GLU A 2 -1.99 -5.99 -18.66
CA GLU A 2 -1.34 -7.27 -18.34
C GLU A 2 -1.07 -7.46 -16.84
N SER A 3 -0.85 -6.39 -16.09
CA SER A 3 -0.55 -6.48 -14.64
C SER A 3 -1.75 -6.95 -13.80
N GLY A 4 -2.95 -6.49 -14.11
CA GLY A 4 -4.16 -6.94 -13.42
C GLY A 4 -4.45 -8.43 -13.64
N THR A 5 -4.23 -8.92 -14.86
CA THR A 5 -4.43 -10.33 -15.21
C THR A 5 -3.43 -11.25 -14.52
N ILE A 6 -2.18 -10.81 -14.32
CA ILE A 6 -1.16 -11.58 -13.59
C ILE A 6 -1.51 -11.66 -12.10
N TYR A 7 -1.94 -10.57 -11.51
CA TYR A 7 -2.33 -10.54 -10.09
C TYR A 7 -3.55 -11.42 -9.80
N GLU A 8 -4.60 -11.30 -10.59
CA GLU A 8 -5.80 -12.15 -10.47
C GLU A 8 -5.44 -13.63 -10.65
N SER A 9 -4.66 -13.96 -11.67
CA SER A 9 -4.19 -15.32 -11.93
C SER A 9 -3.33 -15.87 -10.80
N PHE A 10 -2.53 -15.03 -10.16
CA PHE A 10 -1.68 -15.41 -9.04
C PHE A 10 -2.50 -15.59 -7.75
N ALA A 11 -3.47 -14.72 -7.50
CA ALA A 11 -4.41 -14.84 -6.38
C ALA A 11 -5.26 -16.11 -6.47
N ASP A 12 -5.65 -16.54 -7.69
CA ASP A 12 -6.35 -17.80 -7.91
C ASP A 12 -5.49 -19.04 -7.62
N MET A 13 -4.17 -18.92 -7.71
CA MET A 13 -3.21 -20.03 -7.56
C MET A 13 -2.60 -20.15 -6.16
N MET A 14 -2.59 -19.06 -5.40
CA MET A 14 -1.97 -19.00 -4.08
C MET A 14 -2.91 -18.29 -3.12
N SER A 15 -3.17 -18.92 -1.97
CA SER A 15 -3.95 -18.26 -0.91
C SER A 15 -3.12 -17.14 -0.24
N PRO A 16 -3.78 -16.13 0.35
CA PRO A 16 -3.09 -15.10 1.15
C PRO A 16 -2.28 -15.69 2.31
N GLU A 17 -2.74 -16.79 2.89
CA GLU A 17 -2.05 -17.51 3.96
C GLU A 17 -0.76 -18.16 3.48
N ASP A 18 -0.78 -18.79 2.30
CA ASP A 18 0.43 -19.36 1.67
C ASP A 18 1.42 -18.26 1.29
N ALA A 19 0.94 -17.12 0.79
CA ALA A 19 1.76 -15.97 0.49
C ALA A 19 2.46 -15.43 1.75
N LYS A 20 1.76 -15.36 2.88
CA LYS A 20 2.33 -14.95 4.16
C LYS A 20 3.44 -15.91 4.61
N ARG A 21 3.19 -17.21 4.57
CA ARG A 21 4.17 -18.24 4.92
C ARG A 21 5.42 -18.15 4.06
N TYR A 22 5.23 -17.94 2.76
CA TYR A 22 6.35 -17.80 1.83
C TYR A 22 7.21 -16.57 2.13
N LEU A 23 6.60 -15.43 2.40
CA LEU A 23 7.30 -14.20 2.75
C LEU A 23 8.03 -14.31 4.09
N ASP A 24 7.41 -14.92 5.08
CA ASP A 24 8.03 -15.18 6.37
C ASP A 24 9.26 -16.10 6.21
N PHE A 25 9.17 -17.09 5.33
CA PHE A 25 10.31 -17.94 4.96
C PHE A 25 11.44 -17.13 4.32
N LEU A 26 11.14 -16.24 3.38
CA LEU A 26 12.16 -15.41 2.73
C LEU A 26 12.84 -14.44 3.70
N GLU A 27 12.10 -13.89 4.66
CA GLU A 27 12.64 -13.00 5.69
C GLU A 27 13.54 -13.74 6.71
N ASN A 28 13.14 -14.93 7.11
CA ASN A 28 13.84 -15.72 8.14
C ASN A 28 14.93 -16.64 7.60
N GLY A 29 14.95 -16.88 6.29
CA GLY A 29 16.01 -17.61 5.58
C GLY A 29 16.16 -19.11 5.96
N SER A 30 15.23 -19.68 6.74
CA SER A 30 15.32 -21.04 7.23
C SER A 30 14.13 -21.90 6.83
N ARG A 31 14.42 -23.10 6.32
CA ARG A 31 13.42 -24.16 6.12
C ARG A 31 13.25 -25.04 7.35
N GLU A 32 14.05 -24.79 8.38
CA GLU A 32 13.97 -25.53 9.64
C GLU A 32 12.67 -25.18 10.38
N GLY A 33 11.96 -26.19 10.83
CA GLY A 33 10.71 -26.01 11.57
C GLY A 33 9.45 -25.89 10.72
N LEU A 34 9.55 -25.87 9.39
CA LEU A 34 8.38 -25.92 8.52
C LEU A 34 7.78 -27.33 8.51
N THR A 35 6.47 -27.41 8.65
CA THR A 35 5.73 -28.68 8.45
C THR A 35 5.75 -29.09 6.97
N GLY A 36 5.45 -30.35 6.68
CA GLY A 36 5.39 -30.83 5.29
C GLY A 36 4.44 -30.03 4.40
N ALA A 37 3.31 -29.56 4.94
CA ALA A 37 2.36 -28.72 4.23
C ALA A 37 2.90 -27.31 3.96
N GLU A 38 3.60 -26.71 4.91
CA GLU A 38 4.23 -25.39 4.78
C GLU A 38 5.39 -25.44 3.79
N LEU A 39 6.21 -26.48 3.82
CA LEU A 39 7.29 -26.66 2.85
C LEU A 39 6.75 -26.86 1.43
N ALA A 40 5.67 -27.63 1.25
CA ALA A 40 4.99 -27.77 -0.03
C ALA A 40 4.42 -26.44 -0.55
N GLY A 41 3.91 -25.60 0.35
CA GLY A 41 3.45 -24.24 0.02
C GLY A 41 4.58 -23.34 -0.47
N VAL A 42 5.74 -23.38 0.18
CA VAL A 42 6.94 -22.63 -0.23
C VAL A 42 7.44 -23.08 -1.60
N GLU A 43 7.53 -24.38 -1.84
CA GLU A 43 7.96 -24.95 -3.12
C GLU A 43 6.99 -24.60 -4.25
N LYS A 44 5.68 -24.60 -4.00
CA LYS A 44 4.67 -24.19 -4.95
C LYS A 44 4.79 -22.70 -5.30
N ALA A 45 5.05 -21.85 -4.28
CA ALA A 45 5.27 -20.41 -4.50
C ALA A 45 6.54 -20.14 -5.32
N ASP A 46 7.65 -20.83 -5.02
CA ASP A 46 8.87 -20.74 -5.82
C ASP A 46 8.63 -21.12 -7.28
N ALA A 47 7.91 -22.20 -7.52
CA ALA A 47 7.59 -22.66 -8.87
C ALA A 47 6.70 -21.65 -9.62
N LEU A 48 5.76 -21.02 -8.96
CA LEU A 48 4.89 -19.99 -9.55
C LEU A 48 5.67 -18.73 -9.90
N LEU A 49 6.55 -18.26 -9.02
CA LEU A 49 7.42 -17.11 -9.27
C LEU A 49 8.32 -17.33 -10.49
N VAL A 50 8.91 -18.50 -10.60
CA VAL A 50 9.80 -18.86 -11.72
C VAL A 50 9.01 -19.02 -13.03
N SER A 51 7.88 -19.74 -12.98
CA SER A 51 7.10 -20.07 -14.20
C SER A 51 6.34 -18.88 -14.78
N ARG A 52 5.91 -17.95 -13.94
CA ARG A 52 5.04 -16.84 -14.33
C ARG A 52 5.76 -15.49 -14.38
N LYS A 53 7.04 -15.42 -14.07
CA LYS A 53 7.80 -14.16 -13.91
C LYS A 53 7.11 -13.17 -12.99
N VAL A 54 6.46 -13.69 -11.96
CA VAL A 54 5.80 -12.90 -10.91
C VAL A 54 6.86 -12.31 -9.99
N GLY A 55 6.75 -11.04 -9.68
CA GLY A 55 7.70 -10.38 -8.79
C GLY A 55 7.41 -10.68 -7.31
N TYR A 56 8.44 -10.51 -6.47
CA TYR A 56 8.32 -10.60 -5.02
C TYR A 56 7.21 -9.69 -4.46
N GLU A 57 7.00 -8.54 -5.10
CA GLU A 57 5.97 -7.58 -4.74
C GLU A 57 4.55 -8.14 -4.90
N ASP A 58 4.31 -8.96 -5.92
CA ASP A 58 3.00 -9.54 -6.14
C ASP A 58 2.61 -10.53 -5.04
N VAL A 59 3.59 -11.28 -4.50
CA VAL A 59 3.39 -12.15 -3.33
C VAL A 59 3.09 -11.33 -2.08
N TRP A 60 3.83 -10.24 -1.89
CA TRP A 60 3.62 -9.31 -0.79
C TRP A 60 2.24 -8.66 -0.82
N ASP A 61 1.79 -8.26 -2.00
CA ASP A 61 0.47 -7.66 -2.21
C ASP A 61 -0.65 -8.65 -1.92
N LEU A 62 -0.48 -9.91 -2.31
CA LEU A 62 -1.45 -10.95 -2.03
C LEU A 62 -1.56 -11.27 -0.53
N ARG A 63 -0.44 -11.29 0.19
CA ARG A 63 -0.44 -11.42 1.66
C ARG A 63 -1.29 -10.35 2.31
N ASN A 64 -1.04 -9.09 1.93
CA ASN A 64 -1.74 -7.95 2.54
C ASN A 64 -3.22 -7.86 2.12
N ALA A 65 -3.57 -8.32 0.93
CA ALA A 65 -4.96 -8.43 0.49
C ALA A 65 -5.77 -9.40 1.38
N GLY A 66 -5.14 -10.49 1.84
CA GLY A 66 -5.75 -11.41 2.79
C GLY A 66 -6.02 -10.77 4.15
N ASP A 67 -5.02 -10.07 4.69
CA ASP A 67 -5.16 -9.35 5.97
C ASP A 67 -6.25 -8.27 5.90
N VAL A 68 -6.43 -7.62 4.75
CA VAL A 68 -7.49 -6.64 4.51
C VAL A 68 -8.88 -7.29 4.47
N LEU A 69 -9.02 -8.47 3.87
CA LEU A 69 -10.30 -9.16 3.76
C LEU A 69 -10.80 -9.71 5.11
N GLU A 70 -9.90 -10.22 5.95
CA GLU A 70 -10.27 -10.73 7.28
C GLU A 70 -10.72 -9.63 8.25
N THR A 71 -10.22 -8.40 8.05
CA THR A 71 -10.51 -7.27 8.94
C THR A 71 -11.72 -6.42 8.54
N SER A 72 -12.32 -6.65 7.37
CA SER A 72 -13.35 -5.75 6.82
C SER A 72 -14.77 -5.95 7.38
N TYR A 73 -15.05 -7.01 8.12
CA TYR A 73 -16.37 -7.23 8.72
C TYR A 73 -16.52 -6.55 10.08
N GLY A 74 -17.23 -5.43 10.13
CA GLY A 74 -17.78 -4.85 11.36
C GLY A 74 -16.88 -3.84 12.09
N LYS A 75 -15.88 -3.25 11.44
CA LYS A 75 -14.95 -2.31 12.11
C LYS A 75 -15.28 -0.84 11.89
N SER A 76 -15.06 -0.08 12.97
CA SER A 76 -15.23 1.36 13.04
C SER A 76 -14.37 2.09 11.99
N ARG A 77 -15.00 3.05 11.28
CA ARG A 77 -14.28 4.02 10.43
C ARG A 77 -13.72 5.20 11.24
N GLU A 78 -13.55 5.03 12.52
CA GLU A 78 -13.05 6.06 13.41
C GLU A 78 -11.60 6.41 13.06
N ILE A 79 -11.33 7.72 13.04
CA ILE A 79 -10.04 8.30 12.74
C ILE A 79 -9.47 8.90 14.01
N ILE A 80 -8.21 8.60 14.31
CA ILE A 80 -7.47 9.18 15.42
C ILE A 80 -6.39 10.11 14.91
N GLN A 81 -6.15 11.21 15.62
CA GLN A 81 -5.08 12.14 15.30
C GLN A 81 -3.78 11.71 16.00
N CYS A 82 -2.68 11.69 15.24
CA CYS A 82 -1.36 11.40 15.75
C CYS A 82 -0.67 12.67 16.28
N ASN A 83 0.20 12.52 17.27
CA ASN A 83 0.90 13.64 17.94
C ASN A 83 2.18 14.11 17.21
N THR A 84 2.33 13.80 15.94
CA THR A 84 3.44 14.28 15.13
C THR A 84 3.22 15.72 14.69
N LYS A 85 4.30 16.44 14.43
CA LYS A 85 4.25 17.78 13.83
C LYS A 85 4.61 17.69 12.36
N ASP A 86 3.68 18.03 11.49
CA ASP A 86 3.89 18.04 10.05
C ASP A 86 3.10 19.19 9.41
N ALA A 87 3.83 20.28 9.10
CA ALA A 87 3.23 21.45 8.50
C ALA A 87 2.70 21.18 7.08
N ALA A 88 3.32 20.27 6.33
CA ALA A 88 2.85 19.90 5.01
C ALA A 88 1.52 19.15 5.08
N ALA A 89 1.38 18.21 6.02
CA ALA A 89 0.13 17.52 6.27
C ALA A 89 -0.99 18.50 6.66
N ASP A 90 -0.69 19.46 7.54
CA ASP A 90 -1.66 20.47 7.98
C ASP A 90 -2.14 21.36 6.82
N GLU A 91 -1.23 21.81 5.96
CA GLU A 91 -1.60 22.61 4.77
C GLU A 91 -2.35 21.78 3.72
N LEU A 92 -1.98 20.53 3.53
CA LEU A 92 -2.72 19.63 2.64
C LEU A 92 -4.14 19.41 3.14
N ALA A 93 -4.34 19.21 4.45
CA ALA A 93 -5.66 19.07 5.05
C ALA A 93 -6.54 20.33 4.83
N LYS A 94 -5.95 21.52 4.85
CA LYS A 94 -6.67 22.76 4.50
C LYS A 94 -7.09 22.79 3.03
N ARG A 95 -6.25 22.28 2.13
CA ARG A 95 -6.52 22.25 0.68
C ARG A 95 -7.65 21.30 0.30
N ILE A 96 -7.60 20.07 0.83
CA ILE A 96 -8.52 19.01 0.42
C ILE A 96 -9.62 18.67 1.43
N GLY A 97 -9.55 19.25 2.61
CA GLY A 97 -10.40 18.88 3.76
C GLY A 97 -9.90 17.64 4.47
N GLY A 98 -10.47 17.37 5.63
CA GLY A 98 -10.12 16.20 6.43
C GLY A 98 -9.22 16.50 7.61
N GLN A 99 -8.67 15.45 8.21
CA GLN A 99 -7.85 15.52 9.40
C GLN A 99 -6.40 15.18 9.05
N SER A 100 -5.49 16.09 9.38
CA SER A 100 -4.06 15.87 9.19
C SER A 100 -3.49 14.88 10.21
N ARG A 101 -2.39 14.24 9.84
CA ARG A 101 -1.61 13.36 10.73
C ARG A 101 -2.49 12.34 11.43
N SER A 102 -3.17 11.53 10.66
CA SER A 102 -4.25 10.67 11.12
C SER A 102 -3.99 9.21 10.83
N ALA A 103 -4.58 8.36 11.65
CA ALA A 103 -4.61 6.92 11.45
C ALA A 103 -6.05 6.40 11.63
N PHE A 104 -6.33 5.24 11.08
CA PHE A 104 -7.58 4.56 11.37
C PHE A 104 -7.49 3.83 12.72
N ALA A 105 -8.49 4.01 13.57
CA ALA A 105 -8.51 3.45 14.92
C ALA A 105 -8.45 1.91 14.94
N ASP A 106 -8.98 1.28 13.89
CA ASP A 106 -9.00 -0.18 13.74
C ASP A 106 -7.77 -0.76 13.02
N ASP A 107 -6.80 0.09 12.62
CA ASP A 107 -5.51 -0.38 12.11
C ASP A 107 -4.63 -0.87 13.25
N PRO A 108 -4.27 -2.17 13.31
CA PRO A 108 -3.48 -2.73 14.41
C PRO A 108 -2.13 -2.06 14.61
N ILE A 109 -1.52 -1.56 13.55
CA ILE A 109 -0.23 -0.87 13.58
C ILE A 109 -0.38 0.65 13.55
N GLN A 110 -1.60 1.15 13.49
CA GLN A 110 -1.92 2.58 13.47
C GLN A 110 -1.05 3.38 12.49
N ARG A 111 -1.02 2.93 11.23
CA ARG A 111 -0.28 3.62 10.17
C ARG A 111 -0.76 5.05 10.03
N GLU A 112 0.17 5.98 10.16
CA GLU A 112 -0.11 7.40 9.99
C GLU A 112 -0.15 7.76 8.50
N PHE A 113 -1.19 8.51 8.13
CA PHE A 113 -1.32 9.14 6.83
C PHE A 113 -1.29 10.67 7.02
N ASP A 114 -0.77 11.39 6.05
CA ASP A 114 -0.66 12.84 6.15
C ASP A 114 -2.03 13.50 6.26
N VAL A 115 -3.02 13.02 5.48
CA VAL A 115 -4.43 13.46 5.63
C VAL A 115 -5.37 12.28 5.39
N ILE A 116 -6.39 12.17 6.21
CA ILE A 116 -7.57 11.33 5.96
C ILE A 116 -8.80 12.23 5.90
N SER A 117 -9.50 12.20 4.78
CA SER A 117 -10.80 12.88 4.59
C SER A 117 -11.88 11.86 4.27
N ASP A 118 -13.13 12.33 4.11
CA ASP A 118 -14.24 11.46 3.69
C ASP A 118 -14.02 10.86 2.30
N GLN A 119 -13.24 11.54 1.44
CA GLN A 119 -13.00 11.13 0.07
C GLN A 119 -11.60 10.57 -0.17
N TYR A 120 -10.60 11.01 0.60
CA TYR A 120 -9.19 10.78 0.30
C TYR A 120 -8.42 10.19 1.47
N ILE A 121 -7.42 9.37 1.13
CA ILE A 121 -6.22 9.16 1.92
C ILE A 121 -5.09 9.84 1.17
N ALA A 122 -4.44 10.82 1.80
CA ALA A 122 -3.51 11.71 1.13
C ALA A 122 -2.11 11.71 1.73
N GLN A 123 -1.13 11.96 0.86
CA GLN A 123 0.29 12.08 1.19
C GLN A 123 0.85 13.35 0.57
N ALA A 124 1.59 14.13 1.36
CA ALA A 124 2.38 15.27 0.91
C ALA A 124 3.85 14.88 0.77
N LYS A 125 4.44 15.06 -0.39
CA LYS A 125 5.81 14.62 -0.68
C LYS A 125 6.62 15.68 -1.40
N PRO A 126 7.95 15.69 -1.21
CA PRO A 126 8.83 16.42 -2.12
C PRO A 126 8.73 15.81 -3.53
N PRO A 127 9.27 16.47 -4.57
CA PRO A 127 9.28 15.92 -5.93
C PRO A 127 10.26 14.73 -6.00
N LEU A 128 9.73 13.54 -5.68
CA LEU A 128 10.51 12.30 -5.62
C LEU A 128 11.14 11.96 -6.97
N LYS A 129 12.38 11.52 -6.96
CA LYS A 129 13.15 11.18 -8.16
C LYS A 129 13.18 9.69 -8.48
N CYS A 130 12.94 8.85 -7.49
CA CYS A 130 12.96 7.39 -7.64
C CYS A 130 12.01 6.69 -6.67
N VAL A 131 11.69 5.45 -6.97
CA VAL A 131 10.88 4.57 -6.12
C VAL A 131 11.81 3.65 -5.34
N ASN A 132 12.29 4.10 -4.19
CA ASN A 132 13.05 3.27 -3.27
C ASN A 132 12.12 2.41 -2.39
N LYS A 133 12.68 1.55 -1.54
CA LYS A 133 11.92 0.66 -0.66
C LYS A 133 10.93 1.41 0.23
N THR A 134 11.34 2.53 0.81
CA THR A 134 10.48 3.34 1.70
C THR A 134 9.29 3.93 0.95
N VAL A 135 9.54 4.54 -0.20
CA VAL A 135 8.48 5.11 -1.07
C VAL A 135 7.50 4.02 -1.49
N ARG A 136 7.99 2.87 -1.92
CA ARG A 136 7.17 1.73 -2.33
C ARG A 136 6.29 1.23 -1.19
N THR A 137 6.84 1.06 0.00
CA THR A 137 6.10 0.63 1.18
C THR A 137 5.01 1.63 1.57
N GLN A 138 5.28 2.92 1.52
CA GLN A 138 4.30 3.96 1.80
C GLN A 138 3.18 4.01 0.75
N MET A 139 3.53 3.94 -0.53
CA MET A 139 2.53 3.89 -1.61
C MET A 139 1.58 2.72 -1.41
N LYS A 140 2.13 1.54 -1.19
CA LYS A 140 1.37 0.33 -0.96
C LYS A 140 0.41 0.47 0.22
N ALA A 141 0.89 0.89 1.37
CA ALA A 141 0.07 1.11 2.56
C ALA A 141 -1.08 2.10 2.30
N THR A 142 -0.81 3.15 1.53
CA THR A 142 -1.81 4.17 1.18
C THR A 142 -2.91 3.61 0.29
N PHE A 143 -2.57 2.84 -0.75
CA PHE A 143 -3.55 2.22 -1.64
C PHE A 143 -4.34 1.10 -0.96
N GLU A 144 -3.70 0.31 -0.11
CA GLU A 144 -4.39 -0.72 0.68
C GLU A 144 -5.44 -0.11 1.61
N ALA A 145 -5.07 0.94 2.34
CA ALA A 145 -6.00 1.65 3.19
C ALA A 145 -7.14 2.30 2.40
N ALA A 146 -6.83 2.92 1.26
CA ALA A 146 -7.84 3.51 0.39
C ALA A 146 -8.86 2.48 -0.12
N LYS A 147 -8.39 1.31 -0.53
CA LYS A 147 -9.26 0.21 -0.92
C LYS A 147 -10.13 -0.29 0.25
N LYS A 148 -9.52 -0.54 1.40
CA LYS A 148 -10.20 -1.03 2.61
C LYS A 148 -11.31 -0.09 3.08
N TYR A 149 -11.03 1.22 3.09
CA TYR A 149 -11.93 2.24 3.61
C TYR A 149 -12.74 2.96 2.52
N GLU A 150 -12.70 2.47 1.29
CA GLU A 150 -13.47 3.00 0.14
C GLU A 150 -13.21 4.48 -0.11
N ARG A 151 -11.91 4.85 -0.18
CA ARG A 151 -11.46 6.20 -0.47
C ARG A 151 -10.57 6.23 -1.71
N LYS A 152 -10.37 7.42 -2.24
CA LYS A 152 -9.40 7.69 -3.30
C LYS A 152 -8.03 8.00 -2.67
N VAL A 153 -6.98 7.80 -3.43
CA VAL A 153 -5.62 8.21 -3.05
C VAL A 153 -5.32 9.59 -3.62
N TYR A 154 -4.75 10.45 -2.80
CA TYR A 154 -4.32 11.79 -3.21
C TYR A 154 -2.84 11.98 -2.86
N TYR A 155 -2.01 12.18 -3.87
CA TYR A 155 -0.59 12.51 -3.72
C TYR A 155 -0.35 13.94 -4.12
N GLN A 156 0.06 14.76 -3.17
CA GLN A 156 0.56 16.10 -3.43
C GLN A 156 2.09 16.08 -3.46
N PHE A 157 2.66 16.70 -4.47
CA PHE A 157 4.10 16.88 -4.63
C PHE A 157 4.46 18.36 -4.69
N GLU A 158 5.56 18.75 -4.06
CA GLU A 158 6.13 20.10 -4.14
C GLU A 158 6.84 20.36 -5.49
N GLY A 159 6.29 19.88 -6.57
CA GLY A 159 6.80 19.94 -7.92
C GLY A 159 6.57 18.63 -8.67
N ILE A 160 7.07 18.52 -9.88
CA ILE A 160 6.85 17.36 -10.74
C ILE A 160 7.77 16.21 -10.31
N PRO A 161 7.24 15.06 -9.86
CA PRO A 161 8.04 13.89 -9.57
C PRO A 161 8.55 13.23 -10.85
N SER A 162 9.45 12.26 -10.72
CA SER A 162 9.96 11.50 -11.87
C SER A 162 8.86 10.65 -12.51
N GLN A 163 9.06 10.29 -13.77
CA GLN A 163 8.14 9.42 -14.49
C GLN A 163 8.01 8.05 -13.81
N GLU A 164 9.09 7.52 -13.24
CA GLU A 164 9.09 6.27 -12.48
C GLU A 164 8.09 6.34 -11.30
N VAL A 165 8.04 7.44 -10.59
CA VAL A 165 7.12 7.65 -9.47
C VAL A 165 5.67 7.73 -9.96
N LEU A 166 5.41 8.46 -11.04
CA LEU A 166 4.08 8.56 -11.64
C LEU A 166 3.60 7.20 -12.14
N ASP A 167 4.44 6.47 -12.85
CA ASP A 167 4.12 5.14 -13.38
C ASP A 167 3.79 4.17 -12.25
N LYS A 168 4.52 4.24 -11.14
CA LYS A 168 4.25 3.38 -9.97
C LYS A 168 2.94 3.71 -9.28
N LEU A 169 2.57 4.99 -9.18
CA LEU A 169 1.27 5.40 -8.66
C LEU A 169 0.12 4.90 -9.53
N TYR A 170 0.24 5.03 -10.84
CA TYR A 170 -0.78 4.50 -11.76
C TYR A 170 -0.86 2.98 -11.76
N GLU A 171 0.28 2.29 -11.65
CA GLU A 171 0.33 0.83 -11.49
C GLU A 171 -0.44 0.38 -10.24
N HIS A 172 -0.23 1.04 -9.11
CA HIS A 172 -0.99 0.76 -7.89
C HIS A 172 -2.48 1.09 -8.03
N SER A 173 -2.80 2.21 -8.67
CA SER A 173 -4.19 2.58 -8.96
C SER A 173 -4.93 1.50 -9.74
N GLU A 174 -4.32 0.97 -10.79
CA GLU A 174 -4.90 -0.14 -11.56
C GLU A 174 -5.00 -1.42 -10.75
N ARG A 175 -3.93 -1.76 -10.02
CA ARG A 175 -3.84 -3.00 -9.23
C ARG A 175 -4.91 -3.07 -8.14
N TYR A 176 -5.10 -2.00 -7.41
CA TYR A 176 -6.05 -1.94 -6.30
C TYR A 176 -7.47 -1.50 -6.72
N GLY A 177 -7.64 -1.05 -7.95
CA GLY A 177 -8.91 -0.48 -8.40
C GLY A 177 -9.28 0.80 -7.65
N VAL A 178 -8.29 1.59 -7.27
CA VAL A 178 -8.43 2.83 -6.49
C VAL A 178 -7.99 4.01 -7.35
N GLU A 179 -8.84 5.01 -7.48
CA GLU A 179 -8.48 6.24 -8.20
C GLU A 179 -7.36 6.98 -7.46
N VAL A 180 -6.35 7.44 -8.21
CA VAL A 180 -5.29 8.29 -7.70
C VAL A 180 -5.35 9.67 -8.31
N ILE A 181 -5.27 10.70 -7.46
CA ILE A 181 -5.15 12.10 -7.86
C ILE A 181 -3.70 12.52 -7.58
N ILE A 182 -3.07 13.10 -8.59
CA ILE A 182 -1.70 13.62 -8.51
C ILE A 182 -1.76 15.14 -8.64
N ASP A 183 -1.38 15.80 -7.56
CA ASP A 183 -1.34 17.26 -7.43
C ASP A 183 0.12 17.72 -7.33
N THR A 184 0.57 18.50 -8.28
CA THR A 184 1.95 19.01 -8.33
C THR A 184 2.05 20.49 -7.95
N GLU A 185 0.96 21.07 -7.44
CA GLU A 185 0.94 22.44 -6.98
C GLU A 185 1.52 22.55 -5.58
N PRO A 186 2.52 23.43 -5.37
CA PRO A 186 3.15 23.61 -4.05
C PRO A 186 2.14 24.02 -2.96
N LEU A 187 2.38 23.57 -1.74
CA LEU A 187 1.53 23.90 -0.57
C LEU A 187 1.73 25.34 -0.06
N GLY A 188 2.77 26.02 -0.52
CA GLY A 188 3.06 27.41 -0.10
C GLY A 188 3.62 27.52 1.31
N ILE A 189 4.23 26.44 1.82
CA ILE A 189 4.95 26.47 3.10
C ILE A 189 6.25 27.23 2.90
N LEU A 190 6.36 28.39 3.53
CA LEU A 190 7.60 29.11 3.59
C LEU A 190 8.53 28.42 4.59
N ASN A 191 9.71 27.97 4.11
CA ASN A 191 10.80 27.49 4.95
C ASN A 191 11.46 28.66 5.69
#